data_60cb28f30f9906b5f311a1f208be03a8
#
_entry.id   60cb28f30f9906b5f311a1f208be03a8
#
_cell.length_a   1.000
_cell.length_b   1.000
_cell.length_c   1.000
_cell.angle_alpha   90.00
_cell.angle_beta   90.00
_cell.angle_gamma   90.00
#
_symmetry.space_group_name_H-M   'P 1'
#
loop_
_entity.id
_entity.type
_entity.pdbx_description
1 polymer ?
#
loop_
_entity_poly.entity_id
_entity_poly.type
_entity_poly.pdbx_seq_one_letter_code
_entity_poly.pdbx_strand_id
1 'polypeptide(L)'
;NVKGCWNLGSCGMGCPTNAKQSMLVTTIPTALDRGATLLVETRVEKLVLQQGRVAALQCVAVAPNGRPLGGSTRIVAKHVVVAGGAINSPALLLRSGAPDPHRLLGARTFLHPVALSSAVFDHEVAGWQGAPQTIYSDHFLDVHPIDGPIGYKLEAPPLHPLIFTTSIGGFGREAAASFAQFPNTHALLALLRDGFHAESPGGRVKLRKDGSPELDYPLTPFVMDGARRALLSMAELQFAAGAKQVMTGHELAPIFTSWAQAKARIATLPMQPLLTKVVSAHVMGGCGMAADPA
;
A
#
# COMPACT_ATOMS: atom_id res chain seq x y z
N ASN A 1 11.02 -5.94 14.11
CA ASN A 1 11.63 -7.26 14.02
C ASN A 1 12.78 -7.26 13.02
N VAL A 2 13.95 -6.85 13.51
CA VAL A 2 15.19 -6.75 12.75
C VAL A 2 16.29 -7.45 13.56
N LYS A 3 17.13 -8.24 12.91
CA LYS A 3 18.26 -8.93 13.55
C LYS A 3 19.53 -8.74 12.70
N GLY A 4 20.56 -8.12 13.26
CA GLY A 4 21.83 -7.87 12.55
C GLY A 4 21.67 -6.91 11.36
N CYS A 5 20.96 -5.79 11.53
CA CYS A 5 20.76 -4.79 10.48
C CYS A 5 22.05 -4.00 10.22
N TRP A 6 22.40 -3.85 8.94
CA TRP A 6 23.55 -3.05 8.49
C TRP A 6 23.16 -1.64 8.04
N ASN A 7 21.92 -1.23 8.30
CA ASN A 7 21.40 0.10 7.94
C ASN A 7 21.47 0.45 6.43
N LEU A 8 21.29 -0.55 5.57
CA LEU A 8 21.42 -0.38 4.12
C LEU A 8 20.19 0.28 3.45
N GLY A 9 19.13 0.55 4.18
CA GLY A 9 17.90 1.18 3.64
C GLY A 9 17.09 0.34 2.65
N SER A 10 17.57 -0.85 2.26
CA SER A 10 17.01 -1.66 1.16
C SER A 10 15.84 -2.58 1.57
N CYS A 11 15.20 -2.34 2.71
CA CYS A 11 14.18 -3.26 3.25
C CYS A 11 12.98 -3.50 2.32
N GLY A 12 12.58 -2.48 1.55
CA GLY A 12 11.47 -2.58 0.59
C GLY A 12 11.84 -3.24 -0.74
N MET A 13 13.14 -3.28 -1.07
CA MET A 13 13.66 -3.81 -2.33
C MET A 13 14.25 -5.23 -2.19
N GLY A 14 14.25 -5.76 -0.97
CA GLY A 14 14.90 -6.99 -0.58
C GLY A 14 16.06 -6.72 0.37
N CYS A 15 16.07 -7.41 1.51
CA CYS A 15 17.12 -7.23 2.51
C CYS A 15 18.32 -8.15 2.19
N PRO A 16 19.48 -7.62 1.75
CA PRO A 16 20.58 -8.47 1.29
C PRO A 16 21.26 -9.24 2.44
N THR A 17 21.03 -8.82 3.69
CA THR A 17 21.60 -9.47 4.89
C THR A 17 20.58 -10.35 5.63
N ASN A 18 19.37 -10.50 5.10
CA ASN A 18 18.25 -11.17 5.80
C ASN A 18 17.96 -10.62 7.21
N ALA A 19 18.41 -9.40 7.51
CA ALA A 19 18.13 -8.74 8.79
C ALA A 19 16.63 -8.48 9.01
N LYS A 20 15.89 -8.18 7.93
CA LYS A 20 14.44 -8.09 7.95
C LYS A 20 13.84 -9.48 8.18
N GLN A 21 13.21 -9.66 9.34
CA GLN A 21 12.62 -10.93 9.75
C GLN A 21 11.26 -11.16 9.05
N SER A 22 11.29 -11.36 7.73
CA SER A 22 10.12 -11.68 6.91
C SER A 22 9.70 -13.14 7.09
N MET A 23 8.52 -13.50 6.59
CA MET A 23 8.03 -14.89 6.60
C MET A 23 9.02 -15.85 5.95
N LEU A 24 9.78 -15.39 4.95
CA LEU A 24 10.78 -16.20 4.24
C LEU A 24 11.88 -16.72 5.16
N VAL A 25 12.29 -15.96 6.16
CA VAL A 25 13.40 -16.31 7.07
C VAL A 25 12.92 -16.71 8.48
N THR A 26 11.64 -16.73 8.72
CA THR A 26 11.03 -17.04 10.02
C THR A 26 9.99 -18.17 9.93
N THR A 27 8.77 -17.84 9.58
CA THR A 27 7.61 -18.73 9.65
C THR A 27 7.68 -19.86 8.63
N ILE A 28 8.11 -19.59 7.40
CA ILE A 28 8.18 -20.59 6.33
C ILE A 28 9.20 -21.67 6.67
N PRO A 29 10.48 -21.37 7.00
CA PRO A 29 11.43 -22.40 7.41
C PRO A 29 10.92 -23.22 8.59
N THR A 30 10.38 -22.59 9.63
CA THR A 30 9.82 -23.29 10.79
C THR A 30 8.69 -24.23 10.42
N ALA A 31 7.82 -23.86 9.47
CA ALA A 31 6.75 -24.74 9.00
C ALA A 31 7.31 -25.94 8.24
N LEU A 32 8.30 -25.72 7.37
CA LEU A 32 8.96 -26.81 6.62
C LEU A 32 9.69 -27.78 7.55
N ASP A 33 10.41 -27.30 8.55
CA ASP A 33 11.08 -28.10 9.58
C ASP A 33 10.09 -28.96 10.38
N ARG A 34 8.83 -28.52 10.47
CA ARG A 34 7.73 -29.25 11.12
C ARG A 34 6.94 -30.15 10.15
N GLY A 35 7.43 -30.37 8.94
CA GLY A 35 6.84 -31.29 7.96
C GLY A 35 5.80 -30.67 7.05
N ALA A 36 5.66 -29.34 6.99
CA ALA A 36 4.81 -28.72 5.99
C ALA A 36 5.41 -28.90 4.59
N THR A 37 4.54 -29.02 3.58
CA THR A 37 4.94 -29.04 2.18
C THR A 37 4.62 -27.71 1.54
N LEU A 38 5.60 -27.06 0.91
CA LEU A 38 5.44 -25.84 0.14
C LEU A 38 5.42 -26.18 -1.36
N LEU A 39 4.28 -25.93 -2.01
CA LEU A 39 4.16 -26.04 -3.45
C LEU A 39 4.39 -24.64 -4.07
N VAL A 40 5.58 -24.42 -4.62
CA VAL A 40 5.92 -23.21 -5.36
C VAL A 40 5.39 -23.28 -6.79
N GLU A 41 5.34 -22.14 -7.49
CA GLU A 41 4.89 -22.06 -8.88
C GLU A 41 3.54 -22.77 -9.12
N THR A 42 2.69 -22.76 -8.08
CA THR A 42 1.39 -23.42 -8.09
C THR A 42 0.31 -22.41 -7.70
N ARG A 43 -0.61 -22.15 -8.60
CA ARG A 43 -1.73 -21.24 -8.38
C ARG A 43 -3.03 -22.00 -8.20
N VAL A 44 -3.76 -21.69 -7.13
CA VAL A 44 -5.14 -22.17 -6.95
C VAL A 44 -6.06 -21.37 -7.85
N GLU A 45 -6.62 -21.99 -8.86
CA GLU A 45 -7.56 -21.34 -9.79
C GLU A 45 -8.97 -21.32 -9.25
N LYS A 46 -9.40 -22.41 -8.60
CA LYS A 46 -10.78 -22.57 -8.15
C LYS A 46 -10.87 -23.49 -6.93
N LEU A 47 -11.80 -23.17 -6.04
CA LEU A 47 -12.29 -24.09 -5.03
C LEU A 47 -13.43 -24.93 -5.61
N VAL A 48 -13.36 -26.23 -5.52
CA VAL A 48 -14.46 -27.13 -5.89
C VAL A 48 -15.40 -27.24 -4.70
N LEU A 49 -16.58 -26.69 -4.81
CA LEU A 49 -17.59 -26.68 -3.75
C LEU A 49 -18.58 -27.82 -3.95
N GLN A 50 -18.86 -28.57 -2.89
CA GLN A 50 -19.90 -29.62 -2.85
C GLN A 50 -20.65 -29.52 -1.52
N GLN A 51 -21.94 -29.47 -1.57
CA GLN A 51 -22.81 -29.38 -0.38
C GLN A 51 -22.37 -28.30 0.62
N GLY A 52 -22.00 -27.10 0.11
CA GLY A 52 -21.57 -25.98 0.93
C GLY A 52 -20.16 -26.08 1.54
N ARG A 53 -19.37 -27.10 1.16
CA ARG A 53 -18.01 -27.33 1.65
C ARG A 53 -17.00 -27.33 0.52
N VAL A 54 -15.76 -27.01 0.82
CA VAL A 54 -14.63 -27.15 -0.12
C VAL A 54 -14.26 -28.62 -0.19
N ALA A 55 -14.55 -29.28 -1.33
CA ALA A 55 -14.23 -30.66 -1.60
C ALA A 55 -12.81 -30.85 -2.18
N ALA A 56 -12.30 -29.85 -2.89
CA ALA A 56 -10.96 -29.86 -3.46
C ALA A 56 -10.52 -28.45 -3.88
N LEU A 57 -9.22 -28.33 -4.15
CA LEU A 57 -8.62 -27.20 -4.83
C LEU A 57 -8.26 -27.62 -6.26
N GLN A 58 -8.62 -26.81 -7.25
CA GLN A 58 -8.12 -26.95 -8.61
C GLN A 58 -6.93 -26.00 -8.78
N CYS A 59 -5.76 -26.56 -9.04
CA CYS A 59 -4.51 -25.84 -9.15
C CYS A 59 -3.91 -25.96 -10.54
N VAL A 60 -3.12 -24.98 -10.95
CA VAL A 60 -2.33 -25.00 -12.18
C VAL A 60 -0.88 -24.65 -11.88
N ALA A 61 0.04 -25.26 -12.59
CA ALA A 61 1.42 -24.84 -12.60
C ALA A 61 1.56 -23.50 -13.32
N VAL A 62 2.39 -22.60 -12.81
CA VAL A 62 2.64 -21.28 -13.39
C VAL A 62 4.14 -21.04 -13.59
N ALA A 63 4.49 -20.35 -14.63
CA ALA A 63 5.86 -19.85 -14.83
C ALA A 63 6.16 -18.72 -13.82
N PRO A 64 7.44 -18.32 -13.63
CA PRO A 64 7.82 -17.21 -12.75
C PRO A 64 7.10 -15.88 -13.03
N ASN A 65 6.67 -15.66 -14.26
CA ASN A 65 5.87 -14.49 -14.65
C ASN A 65 4.36 -14.67 -14.39
N GLY A 66 3.94 -15.76 -13.73
CA GLY A 66 2.55 -16.07 -13.41
C GLY A 66 1.73 -16.65 -14.56
N ARG A 67 2.31 -16.87 -15.77
CA ARG A 67 1.59 -17.48 -16.91
C ARG A 67 1.33 -18.96 -16.65
N PRO A 68 0.08 -19.46 -16.85
CA PRO A 68 -0.19 -20.88 -16.75
C PRO A 68 0.66 -21.71 -17.73
N LEU A 69 1.21 -22.83 -17.26
CA LEU A 69 2.00 -23.76 -18.05
C LEU A 69 1.16 -24.92 -18.59
N GLY A 70 -0.14 -24.91 -18.33
CA GLY A 70 -1.03 -26.02 -18.66
C GLY A 70 -1.06 -27.10 -17.58
N GLY A 71 -1.93 -28.08 -17.79
CA GLY A 71 -2.19 -29.12 -16.77
C GLY A 71 -3.05 -28.60 -15.60
N SER A 72 -3.63 -29.53 -14.87
CA SER A 72 -4.42 -29.24 -13.67
C SER A 72 -4.09 -30.26 -12.61
N THR A 73 -3.84 -29.78 -11.41
CA THR A 73 -3.63 -30.62 -10.22
C THR A 73 -4.81 -30.45 -9.28
N ARG A 74 -5.36 -31.55 -8.81
CA ARG A 74 -6.42 -31.57 -7.80
C ARG A 74 -5.82 -31.87 -6.44
N ILE A 75 -6.03 -30.97 -5.47
CA ILE A 75 -5.60 -31.16 -4.08
C ILE A 75 -6.85 -31.32 -3.22
N VAL A 76 -6.83 -32.34 -2.37
CA VAL A 76 -7.89 -32.62 -1.39
C VAL A 76 -7.32 -32.42 0.01
N ALA A 77 -8.02 -31.68 0.86
CA ALA A 77 -7.64 -31.45 2.25
C ALA A 77 -8.88 -31.45 3.16
N LYS A 78 -8.69 -31.84 4.43
CA LYS A 78 -9.77 -31.78 5.44
C LYS A 78 -10.18 -30.33 5.77
N HIS A 79 -9.21 -29.42 5.77
CA HIS A 79 -9.40 -28.00 6.05
C HIS A 79 -8.66 -27.18 5.00
N VAL A 80 -9.26 -26.10 4.58
CA VAL A 80 -8.69 -25.15 3.62
C VAL A 80 -8.71 -23.75 4.22
N VAL A 81 -7.54 -23.10 4.25
CA VAL A 81 -7.40 -21.71 4.68
C VAL A 81 -7.11 -20.85 3.46
N VAL A 82 -7.97 -19.89 3.17
CA VAL A 82 -7.77 -18.93 2.10
C VAL A 82 -7.05 -17.70 2.66
N ALA A 83 -5.77 -17.59 2.35
CA ALA A 83 -4.88 -16.54 2.87
C ALA A 83 -4.22 -15.72 1.73
N GLY A 84 -4.94 -15.45 0.65
CA GLY A 84 -4.46 -14.73 -0.53
C GLY A 84 -4.48 -13.20 -0.40
N GLY A 85 -4.76 -12.67 0.80
CA GLY A 85 -4.86 -11.22 1.05
C GLY A 85 -6.18 -10.63 0.56
N ALA A 86 -6.33 -9.31 0.75
CA ALA A 86 -7.59 -8.59 0.57
C ALA A 86 -8.09 -8.50 -0.89
N ILE A 87 -7.24 -8.84 -1.86
CA ILE A 87 -7.62 -8.84 -3.29
C ILE A 87 -7.79 -10.27 -3.81
N ASN A 88 -6.80 -11.14 -3.58
CA ASN A 88 -6.84 -12.47 -4.18
C ASN A 88 -7.77 -13.45 -3.44
N SER A 89 -7.98 -13.29 -2.12
CA SER A 89 -8.92 -14.13 -1.38
C SER A 89 -10.35 -13.94 -1.89
N PRO A 90 -10.93 -12.73 -1.93
CA PRO A 90 -12.26 -12.54 -2.49
C PRO A 90 -12.32 -12.92 -3.98
N ALA A 91 -11.27 -12.64 -4.76
CA ALA A 91 -11.22 -13.03 -6.17
C ALA A 91 -11.28 -14.57 -6.35
N LEU A 92 -10.57 -15.33 -5.53
CA LEU A 92 -10.64 -16.80 -5.55
C LEU A 92 -12.05 -17.29 -5.20
N LEU A 93 -12.67 -16.73 -4.16
CA LEU A 93 -14.02 -17.08 -3.75
C LEU A 93 -15.06 -16.72 -4.83
N LEU A 94 -14.94 -15.55 -5.45
CA LEU A 94 -15.79 -15.12 -6.60
C LEU A 94 -15.65 -16.08 -7.79
N ARG A 95 -14.41 -16.42 -8.20
CA ARG A 95 -14.17 -17.39 -9.29
C ARG A 95 -14.73 -18.76 -8.98
N SER A 96 -14.78 -19.12 -7.70
CA SER A 96 -15.27 -20.42 -7.25
C SER A 96 -16.79 -20.48 -7.13
N GLY A 97 -17.49 -19.35 -7.28
CA GLY A 97 -18.94 -19.28 -7.03
C GLY A 97 -19.28 -19.56 -5.58
N ALA A 98 -18.43 -19.08 -4.64
CA ALA A 98 -18.70 -19.22 -3.21
C ALA A 98 -20.02 -18.53 -2.84
N PRO A 99 -20.80 -19.09 -1.89
CA PRO A 99 -22.03 -18.45 -1.42
C PRO A 99 -21.75 -17.03 -0.89
N ASP A 100 -22.52 -16.07 -1.39
CA ASP A 100 -22.47 -14.66 -0.98
C ASP A 100 -23.90 -14.07 -0.95
N PRO A 101 -24.73 -14.52 0.00
CA PRO A 101 -26.16 -14.15 0.02
C PRO A 101 -26.37 -12.65 0.23
N HIS A 102 -25.45 -11.96 0.88
CA HIS A 102 -25.52 -10.54 1.16
C HIS A 102 -24.71 -9.67 0.19
N ARG A 103 -24.06 -10.25 -0.82
CA ARG A 103 -23.23 -9.56 -1.83
C ARG A 103 -22.10 -8.72 -1.21
N LEU A 104 -21.52 -9.21 -0.12
CA LEU A 104 -20.44 -8.55 0.62
C LEU A 104 -19.04 -9.00 0.17
N LEU A 105 -18.95 -10.09 -0.57
CA LEU A 105 -17.67 -10.60 -1.05
C LEU A 105 -16.99 -9.60 -1.99
N GLY A 106 -15.77 -9.26 -1.67
CA GLY A 106 -15.01 -8.22 -2.34
C GLY A 106 -15.37 -6.78 -1.95
N ALA A 107 -16.48 -6.56 -1.24
CA ALA A 107 -16.86 -5.24 -0.77
C ALA A 107 -15.99 -4.77 0.41
N ARG A 108 -16.02 -3.46 0.67
CA ARG A 108 -15.26 -2.84 1.77
C ARG A 108 -13.79 -3.26 1.75
N THR A 109 -13.18 -3.22 0.57
CA THR A 109 -11.74 -3.37 0.40
C THR A 109 -11.11 -2.00 0.48
N PHE A 110 -10.18 -1.79 1.41
CA PHE A 110 -9.54 -0.51 1.67
C PHE A 110 -8.08 -0.56 1.26
N LEU A 111 -7.62 0.51 0.59
CA LEU A 111 -6.24 0.61 0.09
C LEU A 111 -5.26 1.13 1.15
N HIS A 112 -5.73 1.69 2.27
CA HIS A 112 -4.91 2.51 3.16
C HIS A 112 -4.22 3.60 2.35
N PRO A 113 -4.96 4.62 1.87
CA PRO A 113 -4.44 5.64 0.96
C PRO A 113 -3.29 6.42 1.59
N VAL A 114 -2.26 6.72 0.81
CA VAL A 114 -1.06 7.41 1.28
C VAL A 114 -0.80 8.62 0.42
N ALA A 115 -0.72 9.80 1.05
CA ALA A 115 -0.21 11.02 0.45
C ALA A 115 1.30 11.14 0.68
N LEU A 116 2.01 11.82 -0.23
CA LEU A 116 3.46 11.95 -0.20
C LEU A 116 3.88 13.41 -0.25
N SER A 117 4.96 13.74 0.45
CA SER A 117 5.67 15.01 0.36
C SER A 117 7.17 14.78 0.45
N SER A 118 7.95 15.50 -0.38
CA SER A 118 9.41 15.48 -0.33
C SER A 118 9.93 16.86 0.00
N ALA A 119 11.07 16.96 0.63
CA ALA A 119 11.71 18.22 0.98
C ALA A 119 13.21 18.18 0.73
N VAL A 120 13.78 19.29 0.28
CA VAL A 120 15.22 19.46 0.06
C VAL A 120 15.79 20.37 1.14
N PHE A 121 16.93 19.95 1.72
CA PHE A 121 17.68 20.67 2.75
C PHE A 121 18.99 21.21 2.21
N ASP A 122 19.65 22.08 2.95
CA ASP A 122 20.98 22.62 2.62
C ASP A 122 22.15 21.72 3.08
N HIS A 123 21.84 20.57 3.65
CA HIS A 123 22.80 19.55 4.09
C HIS A 123 22.38 18.18 3.60
N GLU A 124 23.29 17.23 3.66
CA GLU A 124 23.00 15.84 3.31
C GLU A 124 22.07 15.20 4.33
N VAL A 125 20.97 14.63 3.87
CA VAL A 125 20.00 13.87 4.67
C VAL A 125 20.26 12.36 4.59
N ALA A 126 20.82 11.89 3.49
CA ALA A 126 21.09 10.48 3.20
C ALA A 126 19.86 9.58 3.42
N GLY A 127 18.70 9.98 2.91
CA GLY A 127 17.41 9.30 3.12
C GLY A 127 17.32 7.84 2.67
N TRP A 128 18.34 7.34 1.97
CA TRP A 128 18.51 5.93 1.57
C TRP A 128 19.21 5.06 2.63
N GLN A 129 19.73 5.63 3.71
CA GLN A 129 20.41 4.91 4.78
C GLN A 129 19.46 4.65 5.95
N GLY A 130 19.85 3.70 6.78
CA GLY A 130 19.12 3.38 8.01
C GLY A 130 18.02 2.35 7.82
N ALA A 131 17.37 1.99 8.93
CA ALA A 131 16.17 1.18 8.92
C ALA A 131 14.96 2.08 8.64
N PRO A 132 14.17 1.82 7.58
CA PRO A 132 13.07 2.68 7.21
C PRO A 132 11.94 2.64 8.24
N GLN A 133 11.15 3.72 8.28
CA GLN A 133 9.94 3.84 9.10
C GLN A 133 10.16 3.58 10.60
N THR A 134 11.36 3.87 11.10
CA THR A 134 11.69 3.79 12.53
C THR A 134 11.27 5.04 13.29
N ILE A 135 10.99 6.13 12.58
CA ILE A 135 10.44 7.38 13.10
C ILE A 135 9.07 7.59 12.47
N TYR A 136 8.08 7.82 13.32
CA TYR A 136 6.71 8.10 12.92
C TYR A 136 6.02 9.02 13.92
N SER A 137 4.89 9.58 13.52
CA SER A 137 4.03 10.37 14.40
C SER A 137 2.57 9.95 14.24
N ASP A 138 1.94 9.62 15.35
CA ASP A 138 0.49 9.34 15.45
C ASP A 138 -0.30 10.60 15.86
N HIS A 139 0.35 11.77 15.96
CA HIS A 139 -0.27 13.01 16.42
C HIS A 139 -1.57 13.35 15.66
N PHE A 140 -1.61 13.13 14.36
CA PHE A 140 -2.76 13.44 13.51
C PHE A 140 -3.75 12.28 13.36
N LEU A 141 -3.50 11.15 14.02
CA LEU A 141 -4.31 9.93 13.80
C LEU A 141 -5.68 10.05 14.48
N ASP A 142 -5.69 10.55 15.71
CA ASP A 142 -6.86 10.56 16.59
C ASP A 142 -7.26 11.96 17.06
N VAL A 143 -6.92 13.00 16.26
CA VAL A 143 -7.33 14.39 16.53
C VAL A 143 -8.83 14.65 16.32
N HIS A 144 -9.51 13.72 15.66
CA HIS A 144 -10.95 13.72 15.43
C HIS A 144 -11.55 12.37 15.84
N PRO A 145 -12.86 12.30 16.16
CA PRO A 145 -13.57 11.03 16.34
C PRO A 145 -13.33 10.09 15.15
N ILE A 146 -13.47 8.79 15.40
CA ILE A 146 -13.19 7.76 14.38
C ILE A 146 -14.08 7.86 13.13
N ASP A 147 -15.28 8.35 13.30
CA ASP A 147 -16.28 8.61 12.26
C ASP A 147 -16.28 10.06 11.74
N GLY A 148 -15.30 10.87 12.20
CA GLY A 148 -15.08 12.25 11.77
C GLY A 148 -14.12 12.35 10.58
N PRO A 149 -13.54 13.54 10.35
CA PRO A 149 -12.53 13.75 9.32
C PRO A 149 -11.38 12.75 9.43
N ILE A 150 -10.90 12.25 8.28
CA ILE A 150 -9.85 11.23 8.23
C ILE A 150 -8.61 11.69 9.00
N GLY A 151 -8.21 10.92 10.02
CA GLY A 151 -6.90 11.04 10.64
C GLY A 151 -5.82 10.38 9.80
N TYR A 152 -4.56 10.68 10.08
CA TYR A 152 -3.42 10.10 9.37
C TYR A 152 -2.21 9.98 10.27
N LYS A 153 -1.43 8.93 10.00
CA LYS A 153 -0.13 8.69 10.60
C LYS A 153 0.96 9.22 9.66
N LEU A 154 1.97 9.88 10.19
CA LEU A 154 3.13 10.29 9.43
C LEU A 154 4.29 9.32 9.62
N GLU A 155 4.97 8.97 8.55
CA GLU A 155 6.14 8.09 8.56
C GLU A 155 7.23 8.61 7.62
N ALA A 156 8.50 8.36 7.96
CA ALA A 156 9.65 8.63 7.11
C ALA A 156 10.03 7.34 6.34
N PRO A 157 9.70 7.22 5.04
CA PRO A 157 10.06 6.05 4.24
C PRO A 157 11.54 6.09 3.86
N PRO A 158 12.13 4.93 3.45
CA PRO A 158 13.42 4.93 2.81
C PRO A 158 13.31 5.62 1.45
N LEU A 159 14.27 6.48 1.15
CA LEU A 159 14.32 7.17 -0.14
C LEU A 159 15.27 6.44 -1.10
N HIS A 160 14.80 5.37 -1.74
CA HIS A 160 15.60 4.64 -2.72
C HIS A 160 15.69 5.42 -4.05
N PRO A 161 16.88 5.49 -4.71
CA PRO A 161 17.05 6.26 -5.96
C PRO A 161 16.01 5.93 -7.04
N LEU A 162 15.72 4.65 -7.25
CA LEU A 162 14.74 4.20 -8.24
C LEU A 162 13.32 4.70 -7.91
N ILE A 163 12.90 4.63 -6.65
CA ILE A 163 11.59 5.12 -6.21
C ILE A 163 11.54 6.64 -6.32
N PHE A 164 12.62 7.32 -5.97
CA PHE A 164 12.70 8.77 -6.08
C PHE A 164 12.54 9.24 -7.53
N THR A 165 13.22 8.60 -8.50
CA THR A 165 13.09 8.97 -9.92
C THR A 165 11.68 8.80 -10.47
N THR A 166 10.88 7.87 -9.94
CA THR A 166 9.45 7.73 -10.33
C THR A 166 8.55 8.82 -9.72
N SER A 167 9.07 9.58 -8.76
CA SER A 167 8.32 10.59 -8.01
C SER A 167 8.61 12.02 -8.46
N ILE A 168 9.77 12.27 -9.10
CA ILE A 168 10.13 13.60 -9.62
C ILE A 168 9.35 13.89 -10.91
N GLY A 169 8.95 15.15 -11.05
CA GLY A 169 8.32 15.65 -12.28
C GLY A 169 9.35 16.09 -13.31
N GLY A 170 8.85 16.47 -14.50
CA GLY A 170 9.67 16.97 -15.58
C GLY A 170 10.45 15.90 -16.35
N PHE A 171 11.30 16.32 -17.28
CA PHE A 171 12.17 15.41 -18.06
C PHE A 171 13.47 16.11 -18.44
N GLY A 172 14.45 15.33 -18.93
CA GLY A 172 15.72 15.88 -19.41
C GLY A 172 16.48 16.63 -18.32
N ARG A 173 16.88 17.88 -18.61
CA ARG A 173 17.69 18.71 -17.72
C ARG A 173 17.00 19.03 -16.39
N GLU A 174 15.70 19.25 -16.40
CA GLU A 174 14.90 19.56 -15.21
C GLU A 174 14.85 18.34 -14.25
N ALA A 175 14.55 17.16 -14.79
CA ALA A 175 14.56 15.92 -14.01
C ALA A 175 15.98 15.62 -13.46
N ALA A 176 17.04 15.84 -14.25
CA ALA A 176 18.42 15.67 -13.82
C ALA A 176 18.78 16.65 -12.67
N ALA A 177 18.35 17.91 -12.73
CA ALA A 177 18.56 18.87 -11.67
C ALA A 177 17.83 18.46 -10.37
N SER A 178 16.60 17.96 -10.48
CA SER A 178 15.86 17.41 -9.33
C SER A 178 16.55 16.17 -8.74
N PHE A 179 17.07 15.27 -9.58
CA PHE A 179 17.79 14.10 -9.13
C PHE A 179 19.12 14.45 -8.46
N ALA A 180 19.79 15.51 -8.88
CA ALA A 180 21.01 16.00 -8.24
C ALA A 180 20.80 16.41 -6.77
N GLN A 181 19.56 16.72 -6.37
CA GLN A 181 19.20 17.04 -4.98
C GLN A 181 18.93 15.79 -4.12
N PHE A 182 19.00 14.60 -4.70
CA PHE A 182 18.68 13.34 -4.00
C PHE A 182 19.41 13.16 -2.66
N PRO A 183 20.73 13.46 -2.52
CA PRO A 183 21.42 13.32 -1.24
C PRO A 183 20.84 14.20 -0.12
N ASN A 184 20.29 15.36 -0.49
CA ASN A 184 19.74 16.34 0.43
C ASN A 184 18.22 16.20 0.62
N THR A 185 17.62 15.17 0.02
CA THR A 185 16.17 15.01 -0.01
C THR A 185 15.68 14.09 1.11
N HIS A 186 14.61 14.52 1.76
CA HIS A 186 13.81 13.77 2.71
C HIS A 186 12.41 13.53 2.13
N ALA A 187 11.74 12.46 2.54
CA ALA A 187 10.34 12.21 2.21
C ALA A 187 9.51 11.91 3.45
N LEU A 188 8.25 12.30 3.41
CA LEU A 188 7.22 11.92 4.36
C LEU A 188 6.07 11.21 3.64
N LEU A 189 5.52 10.22 4.31
CA LEU A 189 4.26 9.56 3.97
C LEU A 189 3.21 9.95 5.00
N ALA A 190 1.99 10.19 4.54
CA ALA A 190 0.83 10.30 5.41
C ALA A 190 -0.15 9.17 5.08
N LEU A 191 -0.29 8.22 5.99
CA LEU A 191 -1.15 7.05 5.87
C LEU A 191 -2.52 7.40 6.42
N LEU A 192 -3.51 7.53 5.53
CA LEU A 192 -4.86 7.97 5.87
C LEU A 192 -5.66 6.82 6.47
N ARG A 193 -6.28 7.06 7.64
CA ARG A 193 -7.14 6.09 8.33
C ARG A 193 -8.51 6.01 7.65
N ASP A 194 -8.56 5.33 6.51
CA ASP A 194 -9.77 5.14 5.72
C ASP A 194 -10.64 4.00 6.27
N GLY A 195 -11.96 4.06 6.02
CA GLY A 195 -12.89 2.95 6.24
C GLY A 195 -13.86 3.07 7.42
N PHE A 196 -13.87 4.17 8.15
CA PHE A 196 -14.72 4.38 9.33
C PHE A 196 -15.83 5.41 9.13
N HIS A 197 -15.92 6.05 7.98
CA HIS A 197 -16.93 7.06 7.67
C HIS A 197 -17.80 6.62 6.49
N ALA A 198 -19.07 7.03 6.49
CA ALA A 198 -20.03 6.67 5.44
C ALA A 198 -19.62 7.16 4.05
N GLU A 199 -18.95 8.31 3.95
CA GLU A 199 -18.43 8.87 2.70
C GLU A 199 -17.14 8.20 2.23
N SER A 200 -16.64 7.22 2.97
CA SER A 200 -15.51 6.37 2.62
C SER A 200 -15.91 4.90 2.59
N PRO A 201 -16.69 4.47 1.59
CA PRO A 201 -17.22 3.10 1.51
C PRO A 201 -16.13 2.06 1.19
N GLY A 202 -14.93 2.48 0.85
CA GLY A 202 -13.89 1.60 0.30
C GLY A 202 -14.19 1.16 -1.13
N GLY A 203 -13.40 0.23 -1.62
CA GLY A 203 -13.53 -0.35 -2.94
C GLY A 203 -14.24 -1.69 -2.94
N ARG A 204 -14.34 -2.25 -4.13
CA ARG A 204 -14.87 -3.60 -4.37
C ARG A 204 -13.95 -4.38 -5.29
N VAL A 205 -13.58 -5.57 -4.86
CA VAL A 205 -12.89 -6.53 -5.73
C VAL A 205 -13.92 -7.18 -6.66
N LYS A 206 -13.65 -7.10 -7.94
CA LYS A 206 -14.43 -7.70 -9.03
C LYS A 206 -13.53 -8.65 -9.84
N LEU A 207 -14.12 -9.41 -10.74
CA LEU A 207 -13.36 -10.22 -11.69
C LEU A 207 -13.48 -9.60 -13.09
N ARG A 208 -12.35 -9.53 -13.78
CA ARG A 208 -12.31 -9.28 -15.23
C ARG A 208 -12.82 -10.50 -16.00
N LYS A 209 -13.00 -10.36 -17.30
CA LYS A 209 -13.46 -11.44 -18.19
C LYS A 209 -12.53 -12.66 -18.19
N ASP A 210 -11.25 -12.46 -17.95
CA ASP A 210 -10.24 -13.52 -17.85
C ASP A 210 -10.15 -14.14 -16.43
N GLY A 211 -10.99 -13.70 -15.49
CA GLY A 211 -11.00 -14.15 -14.10
C GLY A 211 -9.93 -13.51 -13.22
N SER A 212 -9.10 -12.58 -13.74
CA SER A 212 -8.17 -11.84 -12.92
C SER A 212 -8.88 -10.82 -12.03
N PRO A 213 -8.33 -10.49 -10.84
CA PRO A 213 -8.94 -9.51 -9.96
C PRO A 213 -8.82 -8.10 -10.50
N GLU A 214 -9.85 -7.31 -10.24
CA GLU A 214 -9.87 -5.86 -10.41
C GLU A 214 -10.39 -5.23 -9.13
N LEU A 215 -9.68 -4.23 -8.62
CA LEU A 215 -10.15 -3.42 -7.52
C LEU A 215 -10.71 -2.10 -8.05
N ASP A 216 -12.02 -1.94 -7.96
CA ASP A 216 -12.72 -0.69 -8.19
C ASP A 216 -12.75 0.10 -6.88
N TYR A 217 -11.91 1.15 -6.79
CA TYR A 217 -11.74 1.94 -5.57
C TYR A 217 -11.99 3.42 -5.82
N PRO A 218 -13.09 3.99 -5.32
CA PRO A 218 -13.36 5.41 -5.46
C PRO A 218 -12.51 6.25 -4.50
N LEU A 219 -11.69 7.13 -5.03
CA LEU A 219 -11.06 8.20 -4.26
C LEU A 219 -12.08 9.32 -4.06
N THR A 220 -12.87 9.21 -3.00
CA THR A 220 -13.96 10.15 -2.72
C THR A 220 -13.45 11.54 -2.32
N PRO A 221 -14.27 12.60 -2.45
CA PRO A 221 -13.90 13.94 -1.93
C PRO A 221 -13.52 13.93 -0.46
N PHE A 222 -14.11 13.05 0.35
CA PHE A 222 -13.78 12.86 1.76
C PHE A 222 -12.36 12.35 1.95
N VAL A 223 -11.94 11.33 1.19
CA VAL A 223 -10.55 10.82 1.19
C VAL A 223 -9.57 11.88 0.70
N MET A 224 -9.95 12.62 -0.35
CA MET A 224 -9.13 13.69 -0.93
C MET A 224 -8.96 14.88 0.01
N ASP A 225 -9.96 15.21 0.83
CA ASP A 225 -9.82 16.22 1.89
C ASP A 225 -8.80 15.76 2.94
N GLY A 226 -8.84 14.50 3.36
CA GLY A 226 -7.82 13.91 4.23
C GLY A 226 -6.41 14.05 3.64
N ALA A 227 -6.25 13.77 2.35
CA ALA A 227 -4.97 13.95 1.65
C ALA A 227 -4.53 15.42 1.64
N ARG A 228 -5.43 16.40 1.41
CA ARG A 228 -5.12 17.84 1.51
C ARG A 228 -4.57 18.22 2.87
N ARG A 229 -5.26 17.81 3.94
CA ARG A 229 -4.85 18.12 5.32
C ARG A 229 -3.48 17.49 5.62
N ALA A 230 -3.25 16.29 5.17
CA ALA A 230 -1.97 15.61 5.30
C ALA A 230 -0.84 16.33 4.54
N LEU A 231 -1.08 16.78 3.30
CA LEU A 231 -0.09 17.57 2.55
C LEU A 231 0.26 18.88 3.25
N LEU A 232 -0.73 19.56 3.86
CA LEU A 232 -0.48 20.76 4.65
C LEU A 232 0.40 20.47 5.85
N SER A 233 0.06 19.45 6.67
CA SER A 233 0.85 19.08 7.84
C SER A 233 2.26 18.64 7.50
N MET A 234 2.45 17.87 6.43
CA MET A 234 3.79 17.45 5.98
C MET A 234 4.63 18.66 5.54
N ALA A 235 4.06 19.58 4.76
CA ALA A 235 4.77 20.77 4.33
C ALA A 235 5.15 21.68 5.51
N GLU A 236 4.25 21.85 6.49
CA GLU A 236 4.53 22.62 7.70
C GLU A 236 5.70 22.03 8.49
N LEU A 237 5.66 20.73 8.74
CA LEU A 237 6.73 20.03 9.45
C LEU A 237 8.08 20.11 8.71
N GLN A 238 8.07 19.94 7.39
CA GLN A 238 9.27 19.99 6.57
C GLN A 238 9.91 21.41 6.59
N PHE A 239 9.12 22.47 6.46
CA PHE A 239 9.64 23.85 6.59
C PHE A 239 10.08 24.17 8.02
N ALA A 240 9.35 23.72 9.04
CA ALA A 240 9.75 23.87 10.43
C ALA A 240 11.07 23.16 10.75
N ALA A 241 11.35 22.05 10.06
CA ALA A 241 12.62 21.34 10.15
C ALA A 241 13.76 22.00 9.37
N GLY A 242 13.52 23.09 8.65
CA GLY A 242 14.54 23.86 7.92
C GLY A 242 14.66 23.54 6.43
N ALA A 243 13.68 22.86 5.84
CA ALA A 243 13.66 22.59 4.40
C ALA A 243 13.73 23.89 3.57
N LYS A 244 14.52 23.86 2.51
CA LYS A 244 14.63 24.99 1.54
C LYS A 244 13.59 24.90 0.45
N GLN A 245 13.16 23.68 0.13
CA GLN A 245 12.14 23.39 -0.87
C GLN A 245 11.24 22.27 -0.38
N VAL A 246 9.96 22.34 -0.70
CA VAL A 246 8.99 21.27 -0.46
C VAL A 246 8.24 21.00 -1.76
N MET A 247 8.14 19.71 -2.10
CA MET A 247 7.43 19.17 -3.25
C MET A 247 6.34 18.24 -2.77
N THR A 248 5.09 18.60 -2.99
CA THR A 248 3.96 17.74 -2.63
C THR A 248 3.59 16.82 -3.78
N GLY A 249 2.99 15.68 -3.47
CA GLY A 249 2.50 14.72 -4.47
C GLY A 249 1.29 15.21 -5.26
N HIS A 250 1.40 16.37 -5.92
CA HIS A 250 0.31 16.95 -6.71
C HIS A 250 0.83 17.58 -8.01
N GLU A 251 0.24 17.21 -9.15
CA GLU A 251 0.74 17.57 -10.48
C GLU A 251 0.74 19.10 -10.75
N LEU A 252 -0.19 19.85 -10.16
CA LEU A 252 -0.30 21.30 -10.33
C LEU A 252 0.37 22.09 -9.19
N ALA A 253 1.05 21.42 -8.27
CA ALA A 253 1.78 22.11 -7.21
C ALA A 253 3.15 22.57 -7.72
N PRO A 254 3.54 23.84 -7.50
CA PRO A 254 4.90 24.26 -7.73
C PRO A 254 5.84 23.67 -6.66
N ILE A 255 7.14 23.82 -6.86
CA ILE A 255 8.11 23.66 -5.77
C ILE A 255 7.92 24.84 -4.83
N PHE A 256 7.61 24.57 -3.58
CA PHE A 256 7.42 25.59 -2.55
C PHE A 256 8.76 25.96 -1.92
N THR A 257 8.98 27.24 -1.66
CA THR A 257 10.19 27.75 -0.99
C THR A 257 9.91 28.40 0.37
N SER A 258 8.62 28.43 0.79
CA SER A 258 8.21 28.87 2.12
C SER A 258 6.91 28.22 2.55
N TRP A 259 6.72 28.09 3.87
CA TRP A 259 5.47 27.60 4.44
C TRP A 259 4.26 28.47 4.04
N ALA A 260 4.42 29.80 4.04
CA ALA A 260 3.32 30.69 3.66
C ALA A 260 2.82 30.41 2.24
N GLN A 261 3.74 30.23 1.29
CA GLN A 261 3.41 29.86 -0.09
C GLN A 261 2.75 28.48 -0.17
N ALA A 262 3.30 27.49 0.50
CA ALA A 262 2.76 26.12 0.53
C ALA A 262 1.35 26.12 1.12
N LYS A 263 1.13 26.74 2.27
CA LYS A 263 -0.16 26.84 2.95
C LYS A 263 -1.24 27.45 2.03
N ALA A 264 -0.94 28.62 1.44
CA ALA A 264 -1.89 29.30 0.56
C ALA A 264 -2.24 28.47 -0.68
N ARG A 265 -1.25 27.83 -1.30
CA ARG A 265 -1.45 27.11 -2.55
C ARG A 265 -2.09 25.74 -2.35
N ILE A 266 -1.63 24.93 -1.38
CA ILE A 266 -2.19 23.60 -1.11
C ILE A 266 -3.68 23.70 -0.72
N ALA A 267 -4.06 24.75 0.01
CA ALA A 267 -5.46 25.01 0.38
C ALA A 267 -6.41 25.10 -0.83
N THR A 268 -5.92 25.52 -1.98
CA THR A 268 -6.71 25.78 -3.20
C THR A 268 -6.46 24.79 -4.34
N LEU A 269 -5.55 23.84 -4.20
CA LEU A 269 -5.31 22.81 -5.22
C LEU A 269 -6.56 21.96 -5.46
N PRO A 270 -6.90 21.61 -6.70
CA PRO A 270 -7.99 20.67 -6.99
C PRO A 270 -7.58 19.25 -6.58
N MET A 271 -8.09 18.78 -5.45
CA MET A 271 -7.82 17.43 -4.94
C MET A 271 -8.65 16.41 -5.72
N GLN A 272 -8.08 15.87 -6.77
CA GLN A 272 -8.76 14.97 -7.72
C GLN A 272 -7.86 13.80 -8.11
N PRO A 273 -8.44 12.64 -8.47
CA PRO A 273 -7.68 11.55 -9.12
C PRO A 273 -6.89 12.07 -10.32
N LEU A 274 -5.73 11.50 -10.56
CA LEU A 274 -4.73 11.87 -11.59
C LEU A 274 -3.99 13.20 -11.33
N LEU A 275 -4.50 14.10 -10.50
CA LEU A 275 -3.79 15.31 -10.08
C LEU A 275 -3.09 15.14 -8.75
N THR A 276 -3.71 14.41 -7.82
CA THR A 276 -3.13 14.11 -6.50
C THR A 276 -2.57 12.70 -6.51
N LYS A 277 -1.28 12.56 -6.24
CA LYS A 277 -0.62 11.24 -6.11
C LYS A 277 -1.07 10.60 -4.80
N VAL A 278 -1.79 9.49 -4.94
CA VAL A 278 -2.18 8.63 -3.83
C VAL A 278 -1.67 7.23 -4.13
N VAL A 279 -0.90 6.67 -3.22
CA VAL A 279 -0.43 5.29 -3.30
C VAL A 279 -1.10 4.43 -2.24
N SER A 280 -0.96 3.10 -2.34
CA SER A 280 -1.48 2.16 -1.35
C SER A 280 -0.36 1.65 -0.46
N ALA A 281 -0.62 1.56 0.84
CA ALA A 281 0.31 0.94 1.80
C ALA A 281 -0.14 -0.48 2.18
N HIS A 282 -1.33 -0.63 2.76
CA HIS A 282 -1.81 -1.89 3.35
C HIS A 282 -3.24 -2.16 2.88
N VAL A 283 -3.40 -3.08 1.94
CA VAL A 283 -4.73 -3.43 1.45
C VAL A 283 -5.43 -4.33 2.47
N MET A 284 -6.64 -3.95 2.89
CA MET A 284 -7.44 -4.64 3.91
C MET A 284 -8.88 -4.87 3.43
N GLY A 285 -9.62 -5.73 4.13
CA GLY A 285 -11.04 -6.00 3.82
C GLY A 285 -11.26 -7.05 2.75
N GLY A 286 -12.32 -6.91 1.96
CA GLY A 286 -12.71 -7.81 0.88
C GLY A 286 -13.36 -9.13 1.30
N CYS A 287 -13.05 -9.62 2.53
CA CYS A 287 -13.68 -10.77 3.18
C CYS A 287 -13.86 -10.41 4.65
N GLY A 288 -14.69 -9.41 4.94
CA GLY A 288 -14.93 -8.91 6.30
C GLY A 288 -15.59 -9.98 7.17
N MET A 289 -15.23 -9.97 8.47
CA MET A 289 -15.93 -10.74 9.50
C MET A 289 -16.91 -9.81 10.23
N ALA A 290 -18.10 -10.31 10.51
CA ALA A 290 -19.10 -9.60 11.31
C ALA A 290 -19.86 -10.59 12.19
N ALA A 291 -20.43 -10.12 13.30
CA ALA A 291 -21.33 -10.92 14.13
C ALA A 291 -22.70 -11.07 13.45
N ASP A 292 -23.10 -10.05 12.69
CA ASP A 292 -24.31 -10.05 11.86
C ASP A 292 -23.92 -10.24 10.39
N PRO A 293 -24.49 -11.19 9.66
CA PRO A 293 -24.21 -11.41 8.26
C PRO A 293 -24.81 -10.35 7.32
N ALA A 294 -25.68 -9.45 7.81
CA ALA A 294 -26.35 -8.41 7.03
C ALA A 294 -25.55 -7.11 6.87
#